data_1199430567218c47b8747042252351b4
#
_entry.id   1199430567218c47b8747042252351b4
#
_cell.length_a   1.000
_cell.length_b   1.000
_cell.length_c   1.000
_cell.angle_alpha   90.00
_cell.angle_beta   90.00
_cell.angle_gamma   90.00
#
_symmetry.space_group_name_H-M   'P 1'
#
loop_
_entity.id
_entity.type
_entity.pdbx_description
1 polymer ?
#
loop_
_entity_poly.entity_id
_entity_poly.type
_entity_poly.pdbx_seq_one_letter_code
_entity_poly.pdbx_strand_id
1 'polypeptide(L)'
;MKASQSSIYRKLEKLLGCLMQVSERIPKHAAGLQTVAARCINETIDALSVCEYALNTSDISQRVEYIAALIHSMTVIKTIVRQLHEYSKKESVSMINTPEGAKIVKQPRYGRIISNSQYPMFLRDFDELARRTGAWYKSSLAMRSSQEVDMFG
;
A
#
# COMPACT_ATOMS: atom_id res chain seq x y z
N MET A 1 -22.53 4.57 -10.07
CA MET A 1 -21.11 4.58 -9.63
C MET A 1 -20.38 5.69 -10.36
N LYS A 2 -19.76 6.61 -9.62
CA LYS A 2 -18.98 7.68 -10.23
C LYS A 2 -17.64 7.14 -10.72
N ALA A 3 -17.19 7.58 -11.90
CA ALA A 3 -15.95 7.13 -12.51
C ALA A 3 -14.71 7.34 -11.61
N SER A 4 -14.68 8.44 -10.81
CA SER A 4 -13.60 8.74 -9.88
C SER A 4 -13.48 7.72 -8.74
N GLN A 5 -14.60 7.13 -8.31
CA GLN A 5 -14.62 6.15 -7.23
C GLN A 5 -14.16 4.77 -7.73
N SER A 6 -14.58 4.36 -8.94
CA SER A 6 -14.09 3.12 -9.54
C SER A 6 -12.60 3.20 -9.87
N SER A 7 -12.06 4.40 -10.08
CA SER A 7 -10.62 4.58 -10.30
C SER A 7 -9.79 4.28 -9.04
N ILE A 8 -10.36 4.44 -7.84
CA ILE A 8 -9.72 4.04 -6.58
C ILE A 8 -9.49 2.52 -6.59
N TYR A 9 -10.50 1.75 -6.95
CA TYR A 9 -10.40 0.29 -7.05
C TYR A 9 -9.32 -0.12 -8.05
N ARG A 10 -9.31 0.49 -9.23
CA ARG A 10 -8.31 0.19 -10.28
C ARG A 10 -6.89 0.51 -9.83
N LYS A 11 -6.69 1.60 -9.10
CA LYS A 11 -5.37 1.94 -8.55
C LYS A 11 -4.92 0.94 -7.50
N LEU A 12 -5.84 0.46 -6.67
CA LEU A 12 -5.54 -0.60 -5.69
C LEU A 12 -5.18 -1.91 -6.39
N GLU A 13 -5.85 -2.28 -7.46
CA GLU A 13 -5.50 -3.46 -8.27
C GLU A 13 -4.09 -3.34 -8.84
N LYS A 14 -3.76 -2.18 -9.40
CA LYS A 14 -2.42 -1.91 -9.93
C LYS A 14 -1.36 -1.99 -8.84
N LEU A 15 -1.65 -1.43 -7.68
CA LEU A 15 -0.78 -1.48 -6.51
C LEU A 15 -0.54 -2.93 -6.09
N LEU A 16 -1.59 -3.75 -6.04
CA LEU A 16 -1.47 -5.17 -5.71
C LEU A 16 -0.52 -5.88 -6.68
N GLY A 17 -0.66 -5.65 -7.98
CA GLY A 17 0.23 -6.22 -8.99
C GLY A 17 1.69 -5.83 -8.76
N CYS A 18 1.95 -4.57 -8.46
CA CYS A 18 3.30 -4.09 -8.15
C CYS A 18 3.87 -4.73 -6.88
N LEU A 19 3.04 -4.90 -5.85
CA LEU A 19 3.47 -5.54 -4.59
C LEU A 19 3.76 -7.02 -4.77
N MET A 20 3.01 -7.71 -5.62
CA MET A 20 3.29 -9.10 -5.96
C MET A 20 4.65 -9.23 -6.66
N GLN A 21 4.99 -8.32 -7.56
CA GLN A 21 6.30 -8.27 -8.20
C GLN A 21 7.41 -8.00 -7.19
N VAL A 22 7.18 -7.09 -6.24
CA VAL A 22 8.13 -6.82 -5.15
C VAL A 22 8.37 -8.08 -4.33
N SER A 23 7.32 -8.81 -3.99
CA SER A 23 7.42 -10.06 -3.24
C SER A 23 8.28 -11.10 -3.95
N GLU A 24 8.17 -11.21 -5.28
CA GLU A 24 8.98 -12.13 -6.08
C GLU A 24 10.47 -11.80 -6.06
N ARG A 25 10.84 -10.54 -5.81
CA ARG A 25 12.24 -10.12 -5.73
C ARG A 25 12.89 -10.44 -4.39
N ILE A 26 12.10 -10.77 -3.38
CA ILE A 26 12.63 -11.10 -2.06
C ILE A 26 13.24 -12.50 -2.10
N PRO A 27 14.51 -12.67 -1.66
CA PRO A 27 15.13 -13.99 -1.63
C PRO A 27 14.35 -14.96 -0.76
N LYS A 28 14.28 -16.22 -1.18
CA LYS A 28 13.53 -17.27 -0.46
C LYS A 28 14.04 -17.50 0.96
N HIS A 29 15.32 -17.27 1.21
CA HIS A 29 15.93 -17.44 2.52
C HIS A 29 15.62 -16.28 3.48
N ALA A 30 15.10 -15.16 2.97
CA ALA A 30 14.72 -14.01 3.78
C ALA A 30 13.26 -14.16 4.27
N ALA A 31 13.01 -15.17 5.10
CA ALA A 31 11.66 -15.55 5.55
C ALA A 31 10.92 -14.41 6.25
N GLY A 32 11.62 -13.62 7.07
CA GLY A 32 11.02 -12.47 7.75
C GLY A 32 10.51 -11.42 6.77
N LEU A 33 11.27 -11.12 5.72
CA LEU A 33 10.86 -10.15 4.69
C LEU A 33 9.72 -10.70 3.83
N GLN A 34 9.73 -12.00 3.54
CA GLN A 34 8.63 -12.64 2.82
C GLN A 34 7.33 -12.53 3.61
N THR A 35 7.38 -12.71 4.92
CA THR A 35 6.22 -12.55 5.82
C THR A 35 5.70 -11.11 5.78
N VAL A 36 6.59 -10.12 5.82
CA VAL A 36 6.22 -8.70 5.74
C VAL A 36 5.55 -8.38 4.40
N ALA A 37 6.13 -8.88 3.30
CA ALA A 37 5.56 -8.68 1.97
C ALA A 37 4.20 -9.37 1.82
N ALA A 38 4.05 -10.58 2.34
CA ALA A 38 2.78 -11.31 2.33
C ALA A 38 1.71 -10.54 3.11
N ARG A 39 2.05 -9.97 4.24
CA ARG A 39 1.15 -9.11 5.01
C ARG A 39 0.71 -7.89 4.21
N CYS A 40 1.64 -7.27 3.49
CA CYS A 40 1.34 -6.12 2.63
C CYS A 40 0.34 -6.50 1.53
N ILE A 41 0.55 -7.63 0.88
CA ILE A 41 -0.34 -8.16 -0.16
C ILE A 41 -1.72 -8.45 0.41
N ASN A 42 -1.80 -9.14 1.55
CA ASN A 42 -3.07 -9.47 2.20
C ASN A 42 -3.84 -8.21 2.61
N GLU A 43 -3.16 -7.21 3.14
CA GLU A 43 -3.77 -5.92 3.49
C GLU A 43 -4.32 -5.22 2.25
N THR A 44 -3.63 -5.33 1.11
CA THR A 44 -4.09 -4.75 -0.15
C THR A 44 -5.30 -5.49 -0.70
N ILE A 45 -5.35 -6.81 -0.58
CA ILE A 45 -6.51 -7.62 -0.96
C ILE A 45 -7.72 -7.24 -0.09
N ASP A 46 -7.52 -7.07 1.21
CA ASP A 46 -8.57 -6.62 2.13
C ASP A 46 -9.07 -5.23 1.75
N ALA A 47 -8.15 -4.32 1.40
CA ALA A 47 -8.50 -2.97 0.94
C ALA A 47 -9.36 -3.02 -0.34
N LEU A 48 -9.03 -3.89 -1.28
CA LEU A 48 -9.83 -4.09 -2.50
C LEU A 48 -11.24 -4.57 -2.16
N SER A 49 -11.38 -5.54 -1.26
CA SER A 49 -12.69 -6.07 -0.84
C SER A 49 -13.53 -5.00 -0.17
N VAL A 50 -12.94 -4.23 0.73
CA VAL A 50 -13.61 -3.14 1.44
C VAL A 50 -14.03 -2.04 0.47
N CYS A 51 -13.17 -1.70 -0.49
CA CYS A 51 -13.48 -0.73 -1.54
C CYS A 51 -14.69 -1.17 -2.37
N GLU A 52 -14.74 -2.44 -2.75
CA GLU A 52 -15.87 -3.01 -3.48
C GLU A 52 -17.16 -2.93 -2.67
N TYR A 53 -17.13 -3.27 -1.39
CA TYR A 53 -18.29 -3.14 -0.51
C TYR A 53 -18.76 -1.68 -0.42
N ALA A 54 -17.84 -0.74 -0.28
CA ALA A 54 -18.17 0.69 -0.23
C ALA A 54 -18.82 1.18 -1.53
N LEU A 55 -18.36 0.66 -2.68
CA LEU A 55 -18.91 1.02 -3.99
C LEU A 55 -20.32 0.44 -4.20
N ASN A 56 -20.62 -0.71 -3.65
CA ASN A 56 -21.84 -1.46 -3.94
C ASN A 56 -22.94 -1.29 -2.90
N THR A 57 -22.63 -0.81 -1.69
CA THR A 57 -23.63 -0.62 -0.66
C THR A 57 -24.52 0.59 -0.94
N SER A 58 -25.81 0.45 -0.69
CA SER A 58 -26.76 1.56 -0.73
C SER A 58 -26.91 2.27 0.63
N ASP A 59 -26.41 1.66 1.70
CA ASP A 59 -26.43 2.23 3.05
C ASP A 59 -25.27 3.20 3.24
N ILE A 60 -25.60 4.48 3.42
CA ILE A 60 -24.60 5.55 3.55
C ILE A 60 -23.75 5.39 4.81
N SER A 61 -24.33 4.95 5.92
CA SER A 61 -23.59 4.72 7.17
C SER A 61 -22.58 3.58 7.02
N GLN A 62 -22.95 2.49 6.36
CA GLN A 62 -22.01 1.41 6.03
C GLN A 62 -20.92 1.88 5.09
N ARG A 63 -21.26 2.68 4.07
CA ARG A 63 -20.27 3.23 3.13
C ARG A 63 -19.22 4.03 3.86
N VAL A 64 -19.61 4.90 4.77
CA VAL A 64 -18.68 5.72 5.58
C VAL A 64 -17.74 4.81 6.36
N GLU A 65 -18.25 3.76 7.00
CA GLU A 65 -17.42 2.83 7.76
C GLU A 65 -16.44 2.06 6.87
N TYR A 66 -16.88 1.61 5.69
CA TYR A 66 -16.00 0.92 4.74
C TYR A 66 -14.90 1.84 4.22
N ILE A 67 -15.22 3.10 3.91
CA ILE A 67 -14.21 4.06 3.45
C ILE A 67 -13.20 4.36 4.56
N ALA A 68 -13.65 4.49 5.81
CA ALA A 68 -12.75 4.68 6.96
C ALA A 68 -11.80 3.50 7.11
N ALA A 69 -12.31 2.27 6.98
CA ALA A 69 -11.49 1.05 7.03
C ALA A 69 -10.48 1.02 5.86
N LEU A 70 -10.91 1.44 4.67
CA LEU A 70 -10.04 1.53 3.50
C LEU A 70 -8.89 2.51 3.72
N ILE A 71 -9.16 3.68 4.27
CA ILE A 71 -8.14 4.69 4.60
C ILE A 71 -7.13 4.10 5.59
N HIS A 72 -7.61 3.39 6.61
CA HIS A 72 -6.73 2.72 7.57
C HIS A 72 -5.83 1.68 6.90
N SER A 73 -6.41 0.81 6.06
CA SER A 73 -5.64 -0.20 5.33
C SER A 73 -4.55 0.43 4.46
N MET A 74 -4.85 1.54 3.78
CA MET A 74 -3.88 2.25 2.95
C MET A 74 -2.72 2.81 3.78
N THR A 75 -2.99 3.29 4.98
CA THR A 75 -1.95 3.76 5.91
C THR A 75 -1.03 2.61 6.32
N VAL A 76 -1.60 1.44 6.61
CA VAL A 76 -0.83 0.23 6.94
C VAL A 76 0.05 -0.20 5.76
N ILE A 77 -0.53 -0.27 4.56
CA ILE A 77 0.19 -0.65 3.33
C ILE A 77 1.37 0.31 3.08
N LYS A 78 1.14 1.61 3.18
CA LYS A 78 2.19 2.63 3.01
C LYS A 78 3.34 2.44 4.00
N THR A 79 3.01 2.15 5.26
CA THR A 79 4.01 1.89 6.30
C THR A 79 4.86 0.67 5.97
N ILE A 80 4.23 -0.42 5.50
CA ILE A 80 4.96 -1.64 5.14
C ILE A 80 5.85 -1.41 3.90
N VAL A 81 5.35 -0.70 2.89
CA VAL A 81 6.15 -0.36 1.70
C VAL A 81 7.38 0.45 2.10
N ARG A 82 7.23 1.40 3.01
CA ARG A 82 8.37 2.17 3.54
C ARG A 82 9.38 1.25 4.23
N GLN A 83 8.93 0.32 5.04
CA GLN A 83 9.80 -0.66 5.70
C GLN A 83 10.56 -1.51 4.68
N LEU A 84 9.88 -2.00 3.65
CA LEU A 84 10.52 -2.77 2.58
C LEU A 84 11.57 -1.96 1.83
N HIS A 85 11.30 -0.67 1.59
CA HIS A 85 12.27 0.22 0.98
C HIS A 85 13.49 0.44 1.87
N GLU A 86 13.29 0.61 3.17
CA GLU A 86 14.39 0.74 4.13
C GLU A 86 15.25 -0.52 4.17
N TYR A 87 14.65 -1.70 4.12
CA TYR A 87 15.39 -2.96 4.00
C TYR A 87 16.18 -3.05 2.70
N SER A 88 15.68 -2.49 1.61
CA SER A 88 16.39 -2.46 0.32
C SER A 88 17.68 -1.66 0.38
N LYS A 89 17.78 -0.70 1.30
CA LYS A 89 18.99 0.13 1.50
C LYS A 89 20.03 -0.51 2.38
N LYS A 90 19.68 -1.55 3.16
CA LYS A 90 20.62 -2.20 4.06
C LYS A 90 21.71 -2.91 3.26
N GLU A 91 22.95 -2.68 3.65
CA GLU A 91 24.14 -3.26 3.03
C GLU A 91 24.70 -4.36 3.92
N SER A 92 25.17 -5.43 3.30
CA SER A 92 26.03 -6.39 3.96
C SER A 92 27.49 -6.03 3.67
N VAL A 93 28.34 -6.14 4.68
CA VAL A 93 29.77 -5.88 4.57
C VAL A 93 30.47 -7.22 4.59
N SER A 94 31.25 -7.53 3.56
CA SER A 94 32.09 -8.71 3.52
C SER A 94 33.53 -8.33 3.20
N MET A 95 34.46 -9.14 3.70
CA MET A 95 35.88 -8.95 3.43
C MET A 95 36.31 -9.98 2.39
N ILE A 96 36.87 -9.51 1.27
CA ILE A 96 37.38 -10.37 0.21
C ILE A 96 38.88 -10.29 0.19
N ASN A 97 39.57 -11.44 0.12
CA ASN A 97 41.00 -11.50 -0.08
C ASN A 97 41.32 -11.39 -1.57
N THR A 98 42.08 -10.35 -1.94
CA THR A 98 42.53 -10.12 -3.31
C THR A 98 44.07 -10.19 -3.35
N PRO A 99 44.68 -10.36 -4.55
CA PRO A 99 46.16 -10.34 -4.67
C PRO A 99 46.82 -9.07 -4.12
N GLU A 100 46.06 -7.94 -4.09
CA GLU A 100 46.54 -6.66 -3.55
C GLU A 100 46.23 -6.50 -2.05
N GLY A 101 45.63 -7.51 -1.40
CA GLY A 101 45.28 -7.46 0.02
C GLY A 101 43.78 -7.64 0.24
N ALA A 102 43.36 -7.50 1.50
CA ALA A 102 41.94 -7.61 1.88
C ALA A 102 41.19 -6.35 1.47
N LYS A 103 40.02 -6.53 0.84
CA LYS A 103 39.11 -5.43 0.48
C LYS A 103 37.77 -5.61 1.17
N ILE A 104 37.22 -4.49 1.63
CA ILE A 104 35.87 -4.44 2.17
C ILE A 104 34.90 -4.21 1.01
N VAL A 105 33.94 -5.13 0.85
CA VAL A 105 32.90 -5.00 -0.18
C VAL A 105 31.57 -4.77 0.49
N LYS A 106 30.88 -3.72 0.08
CA LYS A 106 29.54 -3.39 0.52
C LYS A 106 28.57 -3.75 -0.61
N GLN A 107 27.57 -4.58 -0.29
CA GLN A 107 26.54 -4.99 -1.25
C GLN A 107 25.18 -4.87 -0.58
N PRO A 108 24.10 -4.59 -1.35
CA PRO A 108 22.74 -4.63 -0.80
C PRO A 108 22.48 -6.03 -0.22
N ARG A 109 22.07 -6.09 1.05
CA ARG A 109 21.92 -7.35 1.79
C ARG A 109 20.90 -8.29 1.15
N TYR A 110 19.79 -7.71 0.64
CA TYR A 110 18.68 -8.45 0.05
C TYR A 110 18.43 -8.05 -1.40
N GLY A 111 19.39 -7.42 -2.06
CA GLY A 111 19.19 -6.83 -3.37
C GLY A 111 18.23 -5.65 -3.32
N ARG A 112 17.80 -5.18 -4.49
CA ARG A 112 16.88 -4.05 -4.59
C ARG A 112 15.43 -4.57 -4.61
N ILE A 113 14.86 -4.75 -3.44
CA ILE A 113 13.46 -5.18 -3.28
C ILE A 113 12.54 -4.11 -3.87
N ILE A 114 12.71 -2.85 -3.40
CA ILE A 114 12.07 -1.67 -3.99
C ILE A 114 13.18 -0.72 -4.41
N SER A 115 13.28 -0.42 -5.69
CA SER A 115 14.34 0.45 -6.21
C SER A 115 14.11 1.90 -5.80
N ASN A 116 15.20 2.71 -5.84
CA ASN A 116 15.14 4.14 -5.59
C ASN A 116 14.27 4.89 -6.61
N SER A 117 14.08 4.35 -7.81
CA SER A 117 13.17 4.91 -8.82
C SER A 117 11.72 4.49 -8.61
N GLN A 118 11.48 3.32 -8.07
CA GLN A 118 10.15 2.76 -7.84
C GLN A 118 9.47 3.35 -6.61
N TYR A 119 10.23 3.62 -5.55
CA TYR A 119 9.67 4.12 -4.29
C TYR A 119 8.93 5.46 -4.44
N PRO A 120 9.45 6.48 -5.15
CA PRO A 120 8.69 7.71 -5.39
C PRO A 120 7.39 7.49 -6.14
N MET A 121 7.32 6.49 -7.03
CA MET A 121 6.08 6.13 -7.72
C MET A 121 5.04 5.57 -6.75
N PHE A 122 5.45 4.71 -5.82
CA PHE A 122 4.57 4.23 -4.75
C PHE A 122 4.04 5.38 -3.91
N LEU A 123 4.89 6.31 -3.50
CA LEU A 123 4.47 7.46 -2.68
C LEU A 123 3.45 8.33 -3.42
N ARG A 124 3.66 8.57 -4.71
CA ARG A 124 2.72 9.34 -5.54
C ARG A 124 1.36 8.65 -5.62
N ASP A 125 1.35 7.34 -5.84
CA ASP A 125 0.12 6.56 -5.90
C ASP A 125 -0.62 6.56 -4.57
N PHE A 126 0.09 6.45 -3.45
CA PHE A 126 -0.50 6.55 -2.11
C PHE A 126 -1.09 7.93 -1.85
N ASP A 127 -0.39 9.00 -2.22
CA ASP A 127 -0.88 10.37 -2.04
C ASP A 127 -2.15 10.60 -2.85
N GLU A 128 -2.20 10.12 -4.09
CA GLU A 128 -3.38 10.24 -4.93
C GLU A 128 -4.54 9.43 -4.39
N LEU A 129 -4.30 8.20 -3.94
CA LEU A 129 -5.32 7.36 -3.29
C LEU A 129 -5.85 8.02 -2.02
N ALA A 130 -4.97 8.56 -1.18
CA ALA A 130 -5.35 9.25 0.05
C ALA A 130 -6.24 10.47 -0.25
N ARG A 131 -5.90 11.25 -1.27
CA ARG A 131 -6.69 12.41 -1.68
C ARG A 131 -8.07 12.00 -2.17
N ARG A 132 -8.16 10.98 -3.02
CA ARG A 132 -9.43 10.51 -3.59
C ARG A 132 -10.33 9.86 -2.55
N THR A 133 -9.78 9.00 -1.71
CA THR A 133 -10.55 8.35 -0.65
C THR A 133 -10.99 9.35 0.43
N GLY A 134 -10.14 10.32 0.75
CA GLY A 134 -10.49 11.40 1.67
C GLY A 134 -11.65 12.26 1.16
N ALA A 135 -11.66 12.60 -0.13
CA ALA A 135 -12.76 13.31 -0.77
C ALA A 135 -14.05 12.48 -0.77
N TRP A 136 -13.94 11.20 -1.05
CA TRP A 136 -15.08 10.27 -1.03
C TRP A 136 -15.65 10.14 0.39
N TYR A 137 -14.78 10.04 1.38
CA TYR A 137 -15.17 10.00 2.79
C TYR A 137 -15.96 11.26 3.20
N LYS A 138 -15.44 12.43 2.86
CA LYS A 138 -16.09 13.71 3.18
C LYS A 138 -17.46 13.85 2.52
N SER A 139 -17.57 13.49 1.24
CA SER A 139 -18.84 13.55 0.52
C SER A 139 -19.86 12.56 1.10
N SER A 140 -19.44 11.37 1.50
CA SER A 140 -20.31 10.37 2.11
C SER A 140 -20.77 10.79 3.49
N LEU A 141 -19.90 11.43 4.29
CA LEU A 141 -20.29 12.03 5.58
C LEU A 141 -21.33 13.11 5.40
N ALA A 142 -21.17 13.99 4.40
CA ALA A 142 -22.13 15.05 4.10
C ALA A 142 -23.50 14.47 3.71
N MET A 143 -23.52 13.41 2.90
CA MET A 143 -24.73 12.69 2.51
C MET A 143 -25.44 12.08 3.73
N ARG A 144 -24.67 11.46 4.64
CA ARG A 144 -25.21 10.87 5.87
C ARG A 144 -25.86 11.95 6.76
N SER A 145 -25.17 13.08 6.94
CA SER A 145 -25.69 14.20 7.72
C SER A 145 -26.99 14.77 7.13
N SER A 146 -27.07 14.87 5.79
CA SER A 146 -28.28 15.31 5.10
C SER A 146 -29.46 14.35 5.34
N GLN A 147 -29.21 13.04 5.31
CA GLN A 147 -30.23 12.04 5.59
C GLN A 147 -30.72 12.12 7.04
N GLU A 148 -29.82 12.31 8.00
CA GLU A 148 -30.17 12.48 9.41
C GLU A 148 -31.04 13.72 9.64
N VAL A 149 -30.73 14.83 8.99
CA VAL A 149 -31.53 16.06 9.05
C VAL A 149 -32.91 15.82 8.47
N ASP A 150 -33.02 15.14 7.34
CA ASP A 150 -34.31 14.82 6.69
C ASP A 150 -35.17 13.88 7.55
N MET A 151 -34.54 12.97 8.31
CA MET A 151 -35.25 12.08 9.24
C MET A 151 -35.84 12.82 10.45
N PHE A 152 -35.16 13.85 10.95
CA PHE A 152 -35.51 14.55 12.18
C PHE A 152 -36.05 15.98 11.94
N GLY A 153 -35.99 16.42 10.71
CA GLY A 153 -36.47 17.72 10.31
C GLY A 153 -37.76 17.67 9.57
#